data_138477e433c6932bdd5ffa5fe838f8ba
#
_entry.id   138477e433c6932bdd5ffa5fe838f8ba
#
_cell.length_a   1.000
_cell.length_b   1.000
_cell.length_c   1.000
_cell.angle_alpha   90.00
_cell.angle_beta   90.00
_cell.angle_gamma   90.00
#
_symmetry.space_group_name_H-M   'P 1'
#
loop_
_entity.id
_entity.type
_entity.pdbx_description
1 polymer ?
#
loop_
_entity_poly.entity_id
_entity_poly.type
_entity_poly.pdbx_seq_one_letter_code
_entity_poly.pdbx_strand_id
1 'polypeptide(L)'
;MVYTRPPLASLALAAAILACLALIVSPASAKKRPKPAEPVAEESAEDMVFAKSFIGKTYDDELDIQGWDDLGGGLVSPPVYVHEYQREDGTFLVLTSKETTPQKGDAPGSYVILDALLVSKLRPGAVLSVACVQGDDQTLRFIGEVKGGDQKDWWTDISRAWEISLETGVITSIKPKGVKCTNPTF
;
A
#
# COMPACT_ATOMS: atom_id res chain seq x y z
N MET A 1 -3.36 71.43 56.63
CA MET A 1 -4.37 71.26 57.68
C MET A 1 -4.68 69.78 57.67
N VAL A 2 -4.12 69.03 58.57
CA VAL A 2 -4.55 68.77 59.92
C VAL A 2 -5.64 67.67 59.91
N TYR A 3 -5.18 66.54 60.47
CA TYR A 3 -5.86 65.59 61.37
C TYR A 3 -6.89 64.64 60.76
N THR A 4 -7.02 63.39 61.17
CA THR A 4 -6.52 62.62 62.33
C THR A 4 -6.83 61.11 62.07
N ARG A 5 -6.01 60.26 62.63
CA ARG A 5 -6.28 58.83 63.02
C ARG A 5 -7.17 58.82 64.28
N PRO A 6 -7.50 57.69 64.87
CA PRO A 6 -7.64 56.23 64.57
C PRO A 6 -8.95 55.70 65.19
N PRO A 7 -9.13 54.53 65.82
CA PRO A 7 -8.33 53.29 66.00
C PRO A 7 -9.12 51.95 65.92
N LEU A 8 -8.35 50.87 65.90
CA LEU A 8 -8.46 49.61 66.64
C LEU A 8 -9.84 48.94 66.93
N ALA A 9 -9.98 47.73 66.62
CA ALA A 9 -10.12 46.56 67.48
C ALA A 9 -10.55 45.34 66.69
N SER A 10 -9.68 44.35 66.59
CA SER A 10 -9.78 43.04 67.25
C SER A 10 -11.12 42.36 67.14
N LEU A 11 -11.12 41.21 66.47
CA LEU A 11 -11.43 39.95 67.13
C LEU A 11 -11.32 38.78 66.10
N ALA A 12 -10.60 37.80 66.56
CA ALA A 12 -10.38 36.53 65.91
C ALA A 12 -11.70 35.76 65.75
N LEU A 13 -11.89 35.13 64.64
CA LEU A 13 -12.75 33.92 64.57
C LEU A 13 -12.09 32.91 63.59
N ALA A 14 -11.52 31.90 64.18
CA ALA A 14 -11.06 30.74 63.49
C ALA A 14 -12.26 29.98 62.88
N ALA A 15 -12.32 29.90 61.58
CA ALA A 15 -13.19 29.00 60.89
C ALA A 15 -12.31 28.08 60.01
N ALA A 16 -12.22 26.85 60.47
CA ALA A 16 -11.58 25.77 59.74
C ALA A 16 -12.37 25.51 58.45
N ILE A 17 -11.81 25.88 57.33
CA ILE A 17 -12.32 25.50 56.04
C ILE A 17 -11.60 24.20 55.66
N LEU A 18 -12.32 23.09 55.82
CA LEU A 18 -11.95 21.80 55.28
C LEU A 18 -11.97 21.92 53.74
N ALA A 19 -10.81 22.13 53.14
CA ALA A 19 -10.67 22.07 51.67
C ALA A 19 -10.78 20.61 51.25
N CYS A 20 -11.96 20.21 50.81
CA CYS A 20 -12.12 18.98 50.02
C CYS A 20 -11.31 19.10 48.72
N LEU A 21 -10.09 18.59 48.71
CA LEU A 21 -9.39 18.31 47.47
C LEU A 21 -10.14 17.20 46.75
N ALA A 22 -11.10 17.57 45.92
CA ALA A 22 -11.61 16.68 44.88
C ALA A 22 -10.49 16.42 43.88
N LEU A 23 -9.78 15.32 44.04
CA LEU A 23 -8.91 14.75 43.01
C LEU A 23 -9.78 14.43 41.82
N ILE A 24 -9.79 15.33 40.84
CA ILE A 24 -10.33 15.09 39.53
C ILE A 24 -9.37 14.07 38.87
N VAL A 25 -9.64 12.80 39.08
CA VAL A 25 -9.02 11.73 38.31
C VAL A 25 -9.61 11.83 36.91
N SER A 26 -8.96 12.56 36.03
CA SER A 26 -9.27 12.51 34.60
C SER A 26 -9.10 11.06 34.14
N PRO A 27 -10.13 10.44 33.54
CA PRO A 27 -9.95 9.12 32.96
C PRO A 27 -8.89 9.26 31.88
N ALA A 28 -7.73 8.65 32.12
CA ALA A 28 -6.70 8.52 31.10
C ALA A 28 -7.35 7.87 29.88
N SER A 29 -7.51 8.63 28.80
CA SER A 29 -7.92 8.09 27.50
C SER A 29 -6.98 6.95 27.15
N ALA A 30 -7.43 5.73 27.36
CA ALA A 30 -6.70 4.56 26.93
C ALA A 30 -6.53 4.67 25.42
N LYS A 31 -5.34 5.11 24.97
CA LYS A 31 -4.95 5.02 23.58
C LYS A 31 -5.18 3.57 23.17
N LYS A 32 -6.20 3.32 22.33
CA LYS A 32 -6.43 2.00 21.73
C LYS A 32 -5.08 1.56 21.15
N ARG A 33 -4.50 0.52 21.73
CA ARG A 33 -3.34 -0.14 21.13
C ARG A 33 -3.72 -0.46 19.69
N PRO A 34 -2.87 -0.14 18.69
CA PRO A 34 -3.10 -0.60 17.34
C PRO A 34 -3.31 -2.11 17.39
N LYS A 35 -4.41 -2.58 16.82
CA LYS A 35 -4.65 -4.03 16.65
C LYS A 35 -3.39 -4.58 15.95
N PRO A 36 -2.78 -5.66 16.43
CA PRO A 36 -1.68 -6.28 15.71
C PRO A 36 -2.12 -6.50 14.27
N ALA A 37 -1.29 -6.17 13.32
CA ALA A 37 -1.54 -6.47 11.93
C ALA A 37 -1.81 -7.97 11.82
N GLU A 38 -2.93 -8.34 11.20
CA GLU A 38 -3.20 -9.74 10.92
C GLU A 38 -2.02 -10.28 10.11
N PRO A 39 -1.51 -11.48 10.44
CA PRO A 39 -0.42 -12.04 9.67
C PRO A 39 -0.84 -12.11 8.21
N VAL A 40 -0.04 -11.54 7.34
CA VAL A 40 -0.20 -11.67 5.89
C VAL A 40 -0.14 -13.16 5.61
N ALA A 41 -1.19 -13.70 4.97
CA ALA A 41 -1.19 -15.10 4.62
C ALA A 41 -0.01 -15.38 3.69
N GLU A 42 0.84 -16.31 4.07
CA GLU A 42 1.91 -16.77 3.21
C GLU A 42 1.29 -17.47 1.99
N GLU A 43 1.87 -17.21 0.83
CA GLU A 43 1.49 -17.85 -0.41
C GLU A 43 1.73 -19.36 -0.31
N SER A 44 0.87 -20.18 -0.90
CA SER A 44 1.10 -21.62 -0.88
C SER A 44 2.37 -21.99 -1.66
N ALA A 45 3.06 -23.04 -1.22
CA ALA A 45 4.25 -23.50 -1.92
C ALA A 45 3.95 -23.91 -3.37
N GLU A 46 2.76 -24.47 -3.60
CA GLU A 46 2.31 -24.89 -4.95
C GLU A 46 2.07 -23.68 -5.86
N ASP A 47 1.40 -22.64 -5.36
CA ASP A 47 1.15 -21.41 -6.10
C ASP A 47 2.47 -20.67 -6.41
N MET A 48 3.43 -20.69 -5.50
CA MET A 48 4.75 -20.12 -5.75
C MET A 48 5.53 -20.90 -6.81
N VAL A 49 5.46 -22.23 -6.82
CA VAL A 49 6.06 -23.05 -7.87
C VAL A 49 5.39 -22.80 -9.20
N PHE A 50 4.06 -22.67 -9.22
CA PHE A 50 3.30 -22.33 -10.42
C PHE A 50 3.77 -20.97 -10.98
N ALA A 51 3.76 -19.92 -10.18
CA ALA A 51 4.19 -18.59 -10.62
C ALA A 51 5.61 -18.60 -11.19
N LYS A 52 6.57 -19.20 -10.48
CA LYS A 52 7.96 -19.30 -10.92
C LYS A 52 8.15 -20.14 -12.19
N SER A 53 7.20 -21.03 -12.51
CA SER A 53 7.28 -21.85 -13.72
C SER A 53 7.18 -21.03 -15.02
N PHE A 54 6.74 -19.78 -14.95
CA PHE A 54 6.68 -18.88 -16.10
C PHE A 54 8.01 -18.22 -16.41
N ILE A 55 8.90 -18.07 -15.45
CA ILE A 55 10.18 -17.35 -15.63
C ILE A 55 11.01 -18.05 -16.71
N GLY A 56 11.45 -17.28 -17.69
CA GLY A 56 12.22 -17.73 -18.84
C GLY A 56 11.38 -18.27 -19.99
N LYS A 57 10.05 -18.41 -19.85
CA LYS A 57 9.19 -18.75 -20.98
C LYS A 57 9.08 -17.57 -21.94
N THR A 58 8.94 -17.87 -23.22
CA THR A 58 8.67 -16.91 -24.28
C THR A 58 7.22 -17.00 -24.72
N TYR A 59 6.67 -15.87 -25.17
CA TYR A 59 5.34 -15.79 -25.76
C TYR A 59 5.33 -14.69 -26.82
N ASP A 60 4.39 -14.79 -27.75
CA ASP A 60 4.17 -13.83 -28.81
C ASP A 60 2.83 -13.16 -28.57
N ASP A 61 2.80 -11.81 -28.55
CA ASP A 61 1.64 -10.95 -28.43
C ASP A 61 0.84 -11.12 -27.14
N GLU A 62 0.16 -12.23 -26.93
CA GLU A 62 -0.66 -12.52 -25.75
C GLU A 62 -0.20 -13.81 -25.06
N LEU A 63 -0.28 -13.82 -23.73
CA LEU A 63 -0.04 -15.00 -22.92
C LEU A 63 -1.36 -15.49 -22.31
N ASP A 64 -1.93 -16.52 -22.88
CA ASP A 64 -3.11 -17.21 -22.32
C ASP A 64 -2.70 -18.13 -21.18
N ILE A 65 -3.25 -17.90 -19.99
CA ILE A 65 -3.02 -18.72 -18.79
C ILE A 65 -4.34 -19.35 -18.38
N GLN A 66 -4.49 -20.65 -18.56
CA GLN A 66 -5.72 -21.37 -18.27
C GLN A 66 -6.18 -21.13 -16.81
N GLY A 67 -7.42 -20.66 -16.65
CA GLY A 67 -8.04 -20.38 -15.35
C GLY A 67 -7.65 -19.04 -14.74
N TRP A 68 -7.06 -18.15 -15.54
CA TRP A 68 -6.73 -16.79 -15.15
C TRP A 68 -7.32 -15.79 -16.15
N ASP A 69 -7.93 -14.75 -15.65
CA ASP A 69 -8.41 -13.63 -16.43
C ASP A 69 -7.28 -12.62 -16.64
N ASP A 70 -7.03 -12.25 -17.88
CA ASP A 70 -6.07 -11.18 -18.22
C ASP A 70 -6.71 -9.82 -17.88
N LEU A 71 -6.10 -9.09 -16.98
CA LEU A 71 -6.51 -7.74 -16.58
C LEU A 71 -5.77 -6.66 -17.40
N GLY A 72 -4.89 -7.08 -18.30
CA GLY A 72 -4.06 -6.20 -19.11
C GLY A 72 -2.68 -5.98 -18.49
N GLY A 73 -2.05 -4.95 -19.01
CA GLY A 73 -0.68 -4.62 -18.63
C GLY A 73 -0.16 -3.43 -19.43
N GLY A 74 1.13 -3.26 -19.43
CA GLY A 74 1.73 -2.18 -20.19
C GLY A 74 3.23 -2.07 -20.05
N LEU A 75 3.74 -1.06 -20.72
CA LEU A 75 5.16 -0.71 -20.68
C LEU A 75 5.48 -0.01 -19.35
N VAL A 76 6.34 -0.60 -18.54
CA VAL A 76 6.87 0.05 -17.33
C VAL A 76 7.93 1.08 -17.74
N SER A 77 8.94 0.63 -18.48
CA SER A 77 9.98 1.44 -19.12
C SER A 77 10.72 0.52 -20.11
N PRO A 78 11.00 0.96 -21.33
CA PRO A 78 11.69 0.10 -22.29
C PRO A 78 12.96 -0.50 -21.69
N PRO A 79 13.18 -1.80 -21.80
CA PRO A 79 12.38 -2.79 -22.51
C PRO A 79 11.45 -3.62 -21.60
N VAL A 80 11.11 -3.17 -20.39
CA VAL A 80 10.36 -3.93 -19.36
C VAL A 80 8.88 -3.63 -19.46
N TYR A 81 8.09 -4.69 -19.52
CA TYR A 81 6.63 -4.70 -19.51
C TYR A 81 6.12 -5.38 -18.23
N VAL A 82 4.88 -5.10 -17.87
CA VAL A 82 4.15 -5.77 -16.78
C VAL A 82 2.82 -6.25 -17.31
N HIS A 83 2.38 -7.44 -16.87
CA HIS A 83 1.06 -8.01 -17.13
C HIS A 83 0.44 -8.46 -15.83
N GLU A 84 -0.86 -8.28 -15.69
CA GLU A 84 -1.63 -8.62 -14.50
C GLU A 84 -2.73 -9.61 -14.86
N TYR A 85 -2.82 -10.68 -14.10
CA TYR A 85 -3.84 -11.73 -14.22
C TYR A 85 -4.53 -11.92 -12.90
N GLN A 86 -5.80 -12.33 -12.94
CA GLN A 86 -6.57 -12.66 -11.75
C GLN A 86 -7.23 -14.03 -11.89
N ARG A 87 -7.17 -14.83 -10.86
CA ARG A 87 -7.89 -16.10 -10.75
C ARG A 87 -9.23 -15.88 -10.04
N GLU A 88 -10.23 -16.73 -10.29
CA GLU A 88 -11.58 -16.63 -9.73
C GLU A 88 -11.61 -16.52 -8.18
N ASP A 89 -10.64 -17.11 -7.49
CA ASP A 89 -10.49 -17.02 -6.03
C ASP A 89 -9.95 -15.69 -5.53
N GLY A 90 -9.70 -14.73 -6.43
CA GLY A 90 -9.15 -13.41 -6.11
C GLY A 90 -7.62 -13.39 -5.95
N THR A 91 -6.93 -14.45 -6.33
CA THR A 91 -5.46 -14.45 -6.39
C THR A 91 -4.99 -13.72 -7.64
N PHE A 92 -3.97 -12.89 -7.51
CA PHE A 92 -3.33 -12.15 -8.61
C PHE A 92 -1.98 -12.77 -8.97
N LEU A 93 -1.69 -12.78 -10.26
CA LEU A 93 -0.38 -13.10 -10.80
C LEU A 93 0.10 -11.89 -11.60
N VAL A 94 1.24 -11.33 -11.21
CA VAL A 94 1.89 -10.25 -11.95
C VAL A 94 3.16 -10.82 -12.59
N LEU A 95 3.28 -10.67 -13.89
CA LEU A 95 4.43 -11.08 -14.66
C LEU A 95 5.16 -9.85 -15.18
N THR A 96 6.47 -9.83 -15.07
CA THR A 96 7.29 -8.89 -15.82
C THR A 96 7.88 -9.60 -17.01
N SER A 97 7.99 -8.88 -18.11
CA SER A 97 8.57 -9.41 -19.36
C SER A 97 9.47 -8.39 -20.05
N LYS A 98 10.24 -8.88 -20.99
CA LYS A 98 11.10 -8.07 -21.85
C LYS A 98 10.85 -8.45 -23.30
N GLU A 99 10.67 -7.44 -24.13
CA GLU A 99 10.64 -7.63 -25.58
C GLU A 99 11.98 -8.16 -26.08
N THR A 100 11.95 -9.26 -26.83
CA THR A 100 13.12 -9.90 -27.43
C THR A 100 13.17 -9.68 -28.92
N THR A 101 12.00 -9.60 -29.56
CA THR A 101 11.85 -9.28 -30.98
C THR A 101 10.78 -8.20 -31.09
N PRO A 102 11.13 -6.99 -31.60
CA PRO A 102 10.15 -5.94 -31.77
C PRO A 102 9.06 -6.31 -32.76
N GLN A 103 7.84 -5.87 -32.51
CA GLN A 103 6.75 -5.96 -33.48
C GLN A 103 7.15 -5.28 -34.79
N LYS A 104 6.89 -5.93 -35.91
CA LYS A 104 7.21 -5.41 -37.24
C LYS A 104 6.03 -5.58 -38.19
N GLY A 105 5.36 -4.49 -38.52
CA GLY A 105 4.12 -4.53 -39.28
C GLY A 105 3.06 -5.34 -38.56
N ASP A 106 2.48 -6.34 -39.22
CA ASP A 106 1.46 -7.22 -38.64
C ASP A 106 2.08 -8.45 -37.92
N ALA A 107 3.40 -8.60 -37.89
CA ALA A 107 4.05 -9.67 -37.14
C ALA A 107 4.11 -9.29 -35.64
N PRO A 108 3.64 -10.18 -34.76
CA PRO A 108 3.66 -9.91 -33.33
C PRO A 108 5.09 -9.77 -32.81
N GLY A 109 5.25 -9.02 -31.73
CA GLY A 109 6.48 -9.00 -30.96
C GLY A 109 6.64 -10.30 -30.16
N SER A 110 7.88 -10.65 -29.82
CA SER A 110 8.15 -11.78 -28.94
C SER A 110 8.72 -11.27 -27.60
N TYR A 111 8.31 -11.90 -26.52
CA TYR A 111 8.64 -11.50 -25.16
C TYR A 111 9.21 -12.68 -24.38
N VAL A 112 10.06 -12.41 -23.41
CA VAL A 112 10.52 -13.40 -22.41
C VAL A 112 10.11 -12.94 -21.00
N ILE A 113 9.55 -13.85 -20.21
CA ILE A 113 9.15 -13.57 -18.82
C ILE A 113 10.40 -13.50 -17.95
N LEU A 114 10.54 -12.40 -17.21
CA LEU A 114 11.70 -12.10 -16.36
C LEU A 114 11.47 -12.50 -14.90
N ASP A 115 10.27 -12.21 -14.39
CA ASP A 115 9.90 -12.52 -13.00
C ASP A 115 8.38 -12.69 -12.86
N ALA A 116 7.97 -13.27 -11.73
CA ALA A 116 6.58 -13.55 -11.41
C ALA A 116 6.31 -13.29 -9.93
N LEU A 117 5.31 -12.47 -9.64
CA LEU A 117 4.78 -12.20 -8.32
C LEU A 117 3.37 -12.78 -8.21
N LEU A 118 3.17 -13.61 -7.20
CA LEU A 118 1.82 -14.07 -6.83
C LEU A 118 1.36 -13.32 -5.60
N VAL A 119 0.10 -12.87 -5.60
CA VAL A 119 -0.49 -12.14 -4.47
C VAL A 119 -1.86 -12.72 -4.18
N SER A 120 -1.97 -13.47 -3.10
CA SER A 120 -3.25 -13.97 -2.60
C SER A 120 -3.77 -13.11 -1.45
N LYS A 121 -5.06 -13.22 -1.18
CA LYS A 121 -5.72 -12.66 0.02
C LYS A 121 -5.43 -11.17 0.26
N LEU A 122 -5.87 -10.34 -0.65
CA LEU A 122 -5.87 -8.89 -0.44
C LEU A 122 -6.68 -8.51 0.81
N ARG A 123 -6.36 -7.39 1.41
CA ARG A 123 -7.20 -6.80 2.48
C ARG A 123 -8.63 -6.60 1.97
N PRO A 124 -9.64 -6.70 2.86
CA PRO A 124 -11.01 -6.40 2.49
C PRO A 124 -11.15 -5.00 1.86
N GLY A 125 -11.66 -4.96 0.63
CA GLY A 125 -11.86 -3.73 -0.14
C GLY A 125 -10.57 -3.13 -0.72
N ALA A 126 -9.47 -3.87 -0.71
CA ALA A 126 -8.27 -3.51 -1.47
C ALA A 126 -8.28 -4.14 -2.86
N VAL A 127 -7.53 -3.52 -3.76
CA VAL A 127 -7.21 -4.03 -5.09
C VAL A 127 -5.70 -4.11 -5.24
N LEU A 128 -5.22 -4.90 -6.17
CA LEU A 128 -3.85 -4.80 -6.66
C LEU A 128 -3.79 -3.74 -7.76
N SER A 129 -2.71 -3.00 -7.83
CA SER A 129 -2.47 -2.05 -8.91
C SER A 129 -1.01 -2.11 -9.31
N VAL A 130 -0.77 -2.22 -10.61
CA VAL A 130 0.57 -2.18 -11.23
C VAL A 130 0.94 -0.78 -11.70
N ALA A 131 0.09 0.22 -11.47
CA ALA A 131 0.26 1.60 -11.88
C ALA A 131 0.53 2.51 -10.68
N CYS A 132 1.66 2.29 -10.00
CA CYS A 132 2.03 3.05 -8.81
C CYS A 132 3.38 3.74 -8.99
N VAL A 133 3.57 4.82 -8.23
CA VAL A 133 4.83 5.59 -8.14
C VAL A 133 5.26 5.71 -6.68
N GLN A 134 6.51 6.10 -6.41
CA GLN A 134 7.01 6.31 -5.06
C GLN A 134 7.79 7.61 -4.93
N GLY A 135 7.39 8.46 -3.98
CA GLY A 135 8.04 9.74 -3.73
C GLY A 135 8.01 10.65 -4.96
N ASP A 136 9.18 11.10 -5.39
CA ASP A 136 9.37 11.96 -6.57
C ASP A 136 9.58 11.15 -7.87
N ASP A 137 9.72 9.83 -7.77
CA ASP A 137 9.80 8.95 -8.94
C ASP A 137 8.41 8.81 -9.56
N GLN A 138 8.24 9.32 -10.77
CA GLN A 138 7.00 9.27 -11.53
C GLN A 138 6.92 8.08 -12.49
N THR A 139 7.89 7.18 -12.45
CA THR A 139 7.88 5.95 -13.25
C THR A 139 6.88 4.96 -12.64
N LEU A 140 5.96 4.45 -13.45
CA LEU A 140 4.95 3.47 -13.04
C LEU A 140 5.58 2.06 -12.85
N ARG A 141 6.60 1.97 -12.01
CA ARG A 141 7.36 0.75 -11.75
C ARG A 141 7.09 0.12 -10.38
N PHE A 142 6.09 0.60 -9.70
CA PHE A 142 5.71 0.05 -8.40
C PHE A 142 4.36 -0.65 -8.49
N ILE A 143 4.23 -1.71 -7.71
CA ILE A 143 3.01 -2.48 -7.52
C ILE A 143 2.53 -2.21 -6.12
N GLY A 144 1.23 -2.03 -5.93
CA GLY A 144 0.65 -1.75 -4.61
C GLY A 144 -0.63 -2.52 -4.35
N GLU A 145 -0.73 -3.14 -3.16
CA GLU A 145 -2.03 -3.48 -2.62
C GLU A 145 -2.63 -2.23 -1.99
N VAL A 146 -3.62 -1.65 -2.65
CA VAL A 146 -4.17 -0.35 -2.32
C VAL A 146 -5.65 -0.42 -1.99
N LYS A 147 -6.07 0.28 -0.95
CA LYS A 147 -7.48 0.49 -0.67
C LYS A 147 -7.92 1.80 -1.29
N GLY A 148 -8.76 1.67 -2.33
CA GLY A 148 -9.42 2.78 -2.98
C GLY A 148 -10.71 3.19 -2.27
N GLY A 149 -11.41 4.15 -2.85
CA GLY A 149 -12.76 4.54 -2.41
C GLY A 149 -12.97 6.02 -2.17
N ASP A 150 -11.95 6.85 -2.29
CA ASP A 150 -12.07 8.30 -2.37
C ASP A 150 -11.92 8.77 -3.84
N GLN A 151 -12.57 9.88 -4.14
CA GLN A 151 -12.51 10.48 -5.49
C GLN A 151 -11.23 11.31 -5.65
N LYS A 152 -10.07 10.67 -5.50
CA LYS A 152 -8.77 11.30 -5.69
C LYS A 152 -8.04 10.63 -6.84
N ASP A 153 -7.23 11.38 -7.55
CA ASP A 153 -6.38 10.88 -8.63
C ASP A 153 -5.42 9.80 -8.17
N TRP A 154 -4.99 9.89 -6.90
CA TRP A 154 -4.02 8.99 -6.29
C TRP A 154 -4.55 8.36 -5.01
N TRP A 155 -4.49 7.04 -4.94
CA TRP A 155 -4.76 6.27 -3.75
C TRP A 155 -3.47 6.02 -2.96
N THR A 156 -3.50 6.28 -1.65
CA THR A 156 -2.32 6.26 -0.78
C THR A 156 -2.41 5.30 0.41
N ASP A 157 -3.55 4.61 0.59
CA ASP A 157 -3.69 3.57 1.64
C ASP A 157 -3.11 2.25 1.14
N ILE A 158 -1.78 2.18 1.12
CA ILE A 158 -1.01 1.02 0.64
C ILE A 158 -0.62 0.13 1.81
N SER A 159 -0.90 -1.17 1.73
CA SER A 159 -0.53 -2.17 2.75
C SER A 159 0.72 -2.95 2.39
N ARG A 160 0.81 -3.40 1.15
CA ARG A 160 1.97 -4.10 0.59
C ARG A 160 2.41 -3.37 -0.66
N ALA A 161 3.71 -3.35 -0.91
CA ALA A 161 4.25 -2.74 -2.12
C ALA A 161 5.46 -3.52 -2.63
N TRP A 162 5.65 -3.47 -3.94
CA TRP A 162 6.78 -4.06 -4.64
C TRP A 162 7.30 -3.07 -5.68
N GLU A 163 8.57 -3.22 -5.99
CA GLU A 163 9.27 -2.44 -7.01
C GLU A 163 9.71 -3.37 -8.13
N ILE A 164 9.54 -2.94 -9.38
CA ILE A 164 10.04 -3.59 -10.57
C ILE A 164 11.38 -2.94 -10.92
N SER A 165 12.44 -3.72 -10.97
CA SER A 165 13.73 -3.26 -11.45
C SER A 165 13.66 -2.96 -12.96
N LEU A 166 13.95 -1.73 -13.34
CA LEU A 166 13.96 -1.33 -14.77
C LEU A 166 15.08 -1.99 -15.57
N GLU A 167 16.12 -2.47 -14.90
CA GLU A 167 17.24 -3.13 -15.54
C GLU A 167 17.00 -4.62 -15.75
N THR A 168 16.48 -5.30 -14.71
CA THR A 168 16.37 -6.76 -14.69
C THR A 168 14.95 -7.28 -14.78
N GLY A 169 13.93 -6.44 -14.57
CA GLY A 169 12.54 -6.84 -14.48
C GLY A 169 12.19 -7.56 -13.18
N VAL A 170 13.13 -7.78 -12.27
CA VAL A 170 12.90 -8.48 -11.00
C VAL A 170 11.97 -7.67 -10.09
N ILE A 171 11.00 -8.35 -9.48
CA ILE A 171 10.02 -7.77 -8.56
C ILE A 171 10.51 -7.99 -7.12
N THR A 172 10.67 -6.91 -6.37
CA THR A 172 11.17 -6.96 -5.00
C THR A 172 10.20 -6.30 -4.02
N SER A 173 9.90 -6.95 -2.90
CA SER A 173 9.07 -6.36 -1.86
C SER A 173 9.77 -5.15 -1.22
N ILE A 174 9.03 -4.06 -1.06
CA ILE A 174 9.51 -2.82 -0.47
C ILE A 174 8.58 -2.33 0.66
N LYS A 175 9.05 -1.35 1.43
CA LYS A 175 8.17 -0.66 2.38
C LYS A 175 7.18 0.21 1.62
N PRO A 176 5.87 0.19 1.97
CA PRO A 176 4.84 0.92 1.24
C PRO A 176 4.88 2.43 1.45
N LYS A 177 5.77 2.94 2.32
CA LYS A 177 5.89 4.36 2.62
C LYS A 177 6.21 5.19 1.37
N GLY A 178 5.35 6.16 1.06
CA GLY A 178 5.51 7.05 -0.07
C GLY A 178 5.04 6.48 -1.41
N VAL A 179 4.58 5.21 -1.44
CA VAL A 179 3.94 4.64 -2.62
C VAL A 179 2.52 5.20 -2.74
N LYS A 180 2.12 5.51 -3.96
CA LYS A 180 0.77 5.91 -4.34
C LYS A 180 0.43 5.31 -5.70
N CYS A 181 -0.80 4.86 -5.88
CA CYS A 181 -1.26 4.24 -7.11
C CYS A 181 -2.30 5.12 -7.80
N THR A 182 -2.35 5.08 -9.12
CA THR A 182 -3.38 5.79 -9.88
C THR A 182 -4.75 5.24 -9.53
N ASN A 183 -5.75 6.12 -9.49
CA ASN A 183 -7.13 5.71 -9.40
C ASN A 183 -7.61 5.32 -10.81
N PRO A 184 -8.03 4.07 -11.04
CA PRO A 184 -8.44 3.61 -12.37
C PRO A 184 -9.76 4.21 -12.85
N THR A 185 -10.45 5.00 -12.02
CA THR A 185 -11.72 5.65 -12.38
C THR A 185 -11.56 7.09 -12.86
N PHE A 186 -10.34 7.59 -13.02
CA PHE A 186 -10.03 8.91 -13.55
C PHE A 186 -9.33 8.83 -14.92
#